data_3bf85d8479dee41ce28902548225c204
#
_entry.id   3bf85d8479dee41ce28902548225c204
#
_cell.length_a   1.000
_cell.length_b   1.000
_cell.length_c   1.000
_cell.angle_alpha   90.00
_cell.angle_beta   90.00
_cell.angle_gamma   90.00
#
_symmetry.space_group_name_H-M   'P 1'
#
loop_
_entity.id
_entity.type
_entity.pdbx_description
1 polymer ?
#
loop_
_entity_poly.entity_id
_entity_poly.type
_entity_poly.pdbx_seq_one_letter_code
_entity_poly.pdbx_strand_id
1 'polypeptide(L)'
;MRGQMPTIAVLSQKGGTGKTTTVRTLTDVFRRVGLSVLAVDLDPQGNLSDYLDVDPDAEPSIGDVLADRASTRAAIHDDVIPANLNLAEAELMLGGKIGRELTLKRALRAVKDDYDLVLIDCPPALGLLTVNALVASEWALLSAEAQYFAMQGVEQALGVIELARESLNPDLQWLGVILNITDMRTRHSREAFESLRAHFGEKLFDTTVRASIAYAESAERAVSIIDY
;
A
#
# COMPACT_ATOMS: atom_id res chain seq x y z
N MET A 1 -3.92 16.75 22.36
CA MET A 1 -4.01 15.30 22.11
C MET A 1 -3.62 15.12 20.65
N ARG A 2 -2.42 14.59 20.34
CA ARG A 2 -2.16 14.08 18.99
C ARG A 2 -3.05 12.85 18.84
N GLY A 3 -3.95 12.89 17.84
CA GLY A 3 -4.83 11.77 17.52
C GLY A 3 -3.98 10.52 17.16
N GLN A 4 -4.62 9.39 17.15
CA GLN A 4 -3.97 8.14 16.71
C GLN A 4 -3.49 8.35 15.27
N MET A 5 -2.21 8.14 14.99
CA MET A 5 -1.61 8.25 13.65
C MET A 5 -2.35 7.29 12.69
N PRO A 6 -3.07 7.80 11.70
CA PRO A 6 -3.75 6.93 10.74
C PRO A 6 -2.73 6.15 9.91
N THR A 7 -3.01 4.88 9.71
CA THR A 7 -2.25 3.98 8.84
C THR A 7 -3.16 3.51 7.72
N ILE A 8 -2.73 3.66 6.47
CA ILE A 8 -3.50 3.28 5.29
C ILE A 8 -2.73 2.19 4.55
N ALA A 9 -3.31 1.01 4.42
CA ALA A 9 -2.81 -0.03 3.54
C ALA A 9 -3.41 0.14 2.13
N VAL A 10 -2.56 0.19 1.12
CA VAL A 10 -2.97 0.22 -0.29
C VAL A 10 -2.74 -1.15 -0.90
N LEU A 11 -3.80 -1.80 -1.35
CA LEU A 11 -3.77 -3.17 -1.81
C LEU A 11 -4.57 -3.39 -3.10
N SER A 12 -4.29 -4.51 -3.76
CA SER A 12 -5.06 -5.02 -4.89
C SER A 12 -4.81 -6.50 -5.03
N GLN A 13 -5.70 -7.20 -5.72
CA GLN A 13 -5.51 -8.62 -6.00
C GLN A 13 -4.53 -8.87 -7.17
N LYS A 14 -4.27 -7.87 -8.03
CA LYS A 14 -3.50 -8.02 -9.27
C LYS A 14 -2.28 -7.10 -9.26
N GLY A 15 -1.18 -7.56 -9.84
CA GLY A 15 -0.01 -6.72 -10.12
C GLY A 15 -0.31 -5.67 -11.21
N GLY A 16 0.42 -4.57 -11.19
CA GLY A 16 0.32 -3.53 -12.22
C GLY A 16 -0.91 -2.62 -12.15
N THR A 17 -1.67 -2.63 -11.04
CA THR A 17 -2.87 -1.78 -10.87
C THR A 17 -2.58 -0.36 -10.38
N GLY A 18 -1.31 0.03 -10.25
CA GLY A 18 -0.90 1.35 -9.80
C GLY A 18 -0.89 1.54 -8.28
N LYS A 19 -0.79 0.48 -7.47
CA LYS A 19 -0.64 0.58 -5.99
C LYS A 19 0.54 1.46 -5.60
N THR A 20 1.73 1.05 -5.99
CA THR A 20 2.99 1.75 -5.72
C THR A 20 2.93 3.21 -6.17
N THR A 21 2.42 3.48 -7.38
CA THR A 21 2.22 4.83 -7.89
C THR A 21 1.26 5.63 -7.00
N THR A 22 0.19 5.01 -6.51
CA THR A 22 -0.77 5.64 -5.60
C THR A 22 -0.11 5.97 -4.27
N VAL A 23 0.63 5.03 -3.66
CA VAL A 23 1.35 5.25 -2.39
C VAL A 23 2.38 6.36 -2.55
N ARG A 24 3.21 6.30 -3.59
CA ARG A 24 4.20 7.35 -3.90
C ARG A 24 3.55 8.72 -4.03
N THR A 25 2.52 8.84 -4.85
CA THR A 25 1.84 10.12 -5.10
C THR A 25 1.20 10.66 -3.82
N LEU A 26 0.52 9.83 -3.03
CA LEU A 26 -0.06 10.25 -1.76
C LEU A 26 1.02 10.67 -0.76
N THR A 27 2.15 9.97 -0.69
CA THR A 27 3.29 10.35 0.15
C THR A 27 3.77 11.75 -0.21
N ASP A 28 3.98 12.02 -1.49
CA ASP A 28 4.45 13.33 -1.95
C ASP A 28 3.44 14.45 -1.68
N VAL A 29 2.14 14.20 -1.94
CA VAL A 29 1.07 15.17 -1.69
C VAL A 29 0.99 15.52 -0.20
N PHE A 30 0.99 14.52 0.67
CA PHE A 30 0.87 14.73 2.12
C PHE A 30 2.11 15.41 2.70
N ARG A 31 3.32 15.06 2.24
CA ARG A 31 4.56 15.77 2.61
C ARG A 31 4.53 17.25 2.17
N ARG A 32 4.00 17.54 0.98
CA ARG A 32 3.86 18.94 0.48
C ARG A 32 2.89 19.80 1.29
N VAL A 33 1.87 19.20 1.90
CA VAL A 33 0.97 19.94 2.80
C VAL A 33 1.48 19.99 4.24
N GLY A 34 2.70 19.52 4.49
CA GLY A 34 3.41 19.66 5.75
C GLY A 34 3.21 18.52 6.75
N LEU A 35 2.70 17.36 6.32
CA LEU A 35 2.58 16.18 7.17
C LEU A 35 3.89 15.38 7.18
N SER A 36 4.25 14.84 8.35
CA SER A 36 5.29 13.81 8.47
C SER A 36 4.70 12.48 8.05
N VAL A 37 5.16 11.91 6.94
CA VAL A 37 4.63 10.69 6.34
C VAL A 37 5.70 9.60 6.29
N LEU A 38 5.43 8.47 6.95
CA LEU A 38 6.22 7.25 6.81
C LEU A 38 5.64 6.40 5.67
N ALA A 39 6.45 6.11 4.66
CA ALA A 39 6.13 5.12 3.63
C ALA A 39 6.71 3.76 4.01
N VAL A 40 5.92 2.70 3.88
CA VAL A 40 6.36 1.32 4.15
C VAL A 40 6.19 0.52 2.87
N ASP A 41 7.29 0.05 2.31
CA ASP A 41 7.26 -0.90 1.21
C ASP A 41 7.10 -2.32 1.80
N LEU A 42 6.09 -3.02 1.38
CA LEU A 42 5.82 -4.39 1.82
C LEU A 42 5.78 -5.39 0.64
N ASP A 43 6.26 -4.94 -0.54
CA ASP A 43 6.44 -5.80 -1.71
C ASP A 43 7.90 -6.23 -1.80
N PRO A 44 8.21 -7.56 -1.85
CA PRO A 44 9.58 -8.04 -2.04
C PRO A 44 10.27 -7.49 -3.30
N GLN A 45 9.52 -6.95 -4.26
CA GLN A 45 10.09 -6.33 -5.46
C GLN A 45 10.73 -4.96 -5.19
N GLY A 46 10.44 -4.29 -4.07
CA GLY A 46 11.07 -3.03 -3.67
C GLY A 46 10.71 -1.81 -4.54
N ASN A 47 9.63 -1.89 -5.32
CA ASN A 47 9.30 -0.85 -6.30
C ASN A 47 8.99 0.52 -5.66
N LEU A 48 8.40 0.56 -4.46
CA LEU A 48 8.16 1.82 -3.76
C LEU A 48 9.48 2.40 -3.26
N SER A 49 10.37 1.55 -2.77
CA SER A 49 11.71 1.93 -2.29
C SER A 49 12.49 2.61 -3.40
N ASP A 50 12.59 1.96 -4.57
CA ASP A 50 13.24 2.53 -5.76
C ASP A 50 12.60 3.86 -6.18
N TYR A 51 11.26 3.91 -6.21
CA TYR A 51 10.54 5.12 -6.62
C TYR A 51 10.68 6.27 -5.62
N LEU A 52 10.99 5.99 -4.34
CA LEU A 52 11.28 6.99 -3.31
C LEU A 52 12.79 7.30 -3.18
N ASP A 53 13.62 6.84 -4.15
CA ASP A 53 15.08 7.04 -4.21
C ASP A 53 15.82 6.47 -2.99
N VAL A 54 15.32 5.36 -2.45
CA VAL A 54 16.00 4.60 -1.39
C VAL A 54 16.80 3.48 -2.03
N ASP A 55 18.07 3.34 -1.63
CA ASP A 55 18.96 2.31 -2.11
C ASP A 55 18.31 0.92 -1.96
N PRO A 56 18.17 0.11 -3.03
CA PRO A 56 17.58 -1.23 -2.94
C PRO A 56 18.38 -2.19 -2.03
N ASP A 57 19.65 -1.89 -1.78
CA ASP A 57 20.51 -2.63 -0.84
C ASP A 57 20.52 -2.02 0.56
N ALA A 58 19.65 -1.00 0.83
CA ALA A 58 19.58 -0.38 2.15
C ALA A 58 19.22 -1.39 3.24
N GLU A 59 20.05 -1.45 4.27
CA GLU A 59 19.88 -2.31 5.44
C GLU A 59 19.89 -1.45 6.73
N PRO A 60 19.09 -1.80 7.72
CA PRO A 60 18.06 -2.85 7.72
C PRO A 60 16.82 -2.52 6.88
N SER A 61 16.17 -3.54 6.35
CA SER A 61 14.92 -3.46 5.58
C SER A 61 13.69 -3.87 6.41
N ILE A 62 12.49 -3.77 5.83
CA ILE A 62 11.27 -4.29 6.46
C ILE A 62 11.36 -5.80 6.71
N GLY A 63 12.06 -6.55 5.87
CA GLY A 63 12.33 -7.97 6.07
C GLY A 63 13.07 -8.25 7.37
N ASP A 64 14.05 -7.42 7.72
CA ASP A 64 14.80 -7.55 8.98
C ASP A 64 13.94 -7.22 10.19
N VAL A 65 13.07 -6.22 10.07
CA VAL A 65 12.11 -5.86 11.13
C VAL A 65 11.13 -7.00 11.39
N LEU A 66 10.54 -7.57 10.34
CA LEU A 66 9.58 -8.67 10.48
C LEU A 66 10.22 -9.97 10.95
N ALA A 67 11.50 -10.17 10.67
CA ALA A 67 12.29 -11.30 11.15
C ALA A 67 12.84 -11.11 12.58
N ASP A 68 12.57 -9.97 13.25
CA ASP A 68 13.13 -9.57 14.56
C ASP A 68 14.68 -9.42 14.56
N ARG A 69 15.27 -9.13 13.38
CA ARG A 69 16.72 -8.90 13.23
C ARG A 69 17.12 -7.44 13.44
N ALA A 70 16.18 -6.51 13.25
CA ALA A 70 16.39 -5.08 13.43
C ALA A 70 15.21 -4.39 14.09
N SER A 71 15.44 -3.22 14.70
CA SER A 71 14.37 -2.37 15.17
C SER A 71 13.74 -1.58 14.02
N THR A 72 12.44 -1.28 14.13
CA THR A 72 11.73 -0.46 13.13
C THR A 72 12.43 0.88 12.88
N ARG A 73 12.89 1.54 13.95
CA ARG A 73 13.55 2.84 13.86
C ARG A 73 14.88 2.77 13.08
N ALA A 74 15.62 1.67 13.21
CA ALA A 74 16.86 1.48 12.46
C ALA A 74 16.62 1.22 10.96
N ALA A 75 15.46 0.70 10.60
CA ALA A 75 15.09 0.40 9.23
C ALA A 75 14.42 1.57 8.49
N ILE A 76 14.37 2.76 9.10
CA ILE A 76 13.84 3.96 8.43
C ILE A 76 14.98 4.67 7.73
N HIS A 77 14.87 4.81 6.41
CA HIS A 77 15.75 5.55 5.54
C HIS A 77 14.94 6.66 4.85
N ASP A 78 15.23 7.93 5.10
CA ASP A 78 14.54 9.09 4.51
C ASP A 78 13.00 9.02 4.60
N ASP A 79 12.51 8.65 5.80
CA ASP A 79 11.08 8.43 6.08
C ASP A 79 10.43 7.29 5.25
N VAL A 80 11.25 6.32 4.83
CA VAL A 80 10.82 5.09 4.16
C VAL A 80 11.33 3.88 4.92
N ILE A 81 10.52 2.85 5.09
CA ILE A 81 11.00 1.52 5.45
C ILE A 81 11.05 0.70 4.16
N PRO A 82 12.24 0.42 3.62
CA PRO A 82 12.39 -0.22 2.32
C PRO A 82 12.16 -1.71 2.37
N ALA A 83 11.82 -2.28 1.21
CA ALA A 83 11.79 -3.71 0.96
C ALA A 83 12.83 -4.09 -0.09
N ASN A 84 13.23 -5.35 -0.02
CA ASN A 84 14.04 -6.02 -1.03
C ASN A 84 13.69 -7.52 -1.05
N LEU A 85 14.38 -8.30 -1.87
CA LEU A 85 14.11 -9.74 -2.02
C LEU A 85 14.23 -10.53 -0.72
N ASN A 86 14.98 -10.05 0.29
CA ASN A 86 15.07 -10.69 1.62
C ASN A 86 13.71 -10.72 2.34
N LEU A 87 12.78 -9.86 1.96
CA LEU A 87 11.41 -9.89 2.51
C LEU A 87 10.67 -11.19 2.19
N ALA A 88 10.93 -11.81 1.04
CA ALA A 88 10.33 -13.11 0.70
C ALA A 88 10.80 -14.23 1.65
N GLU A 89 12.08 -14.22 2.04
CA GLU A 89 12.60 -15.14 3.05
C GLU A 89 11.97 -14.86 4.43
N ALA A 90 11.87 -13.58 4.82
CA ALA A 90 11.23 -13.17 6.06
C ALA A 90 9.76 -13.61 6.13
N GLU A 91 9.01 -13.54 5.04
CA GLU A 91 7.63 -14.03 4.96
C GLU A 91 7.54 -15.55 5.23
N LEU A 92 8.45 -16.34 4.65
CA LEU A 92 8.52 -17.78 4.93
C LEU A 92 8.80 -18.06 6.42
N MET A 93 9.73 -17.32 7.02
CA MET A 93 10.05 -17.45 8.46
C MET A 93 8.86 -17.04 9.34
N LEU A 94 8.12 -16.00 8.97
CA LEU A 94 6.90 -15.58 9.66
C LEU A 94 5.86 -16.71 9.66
N GLY A 95 5.76 -17.49 8.61
CA GLY A 95 4.79 -18.57 8.47
C GLY A 95 4.73 -19.54 9.65
N GLY A 96 5.84 -19.74 10.36
CA GLY A 96 5.96 -20.59 11.54
C GLY A 96 5.76 -19.89 12.89
N LYS A 97 5.60 -18.57 12.95
CA LYS A 97 5.50 -17.81 14.21
C LYS A 97 4.05 -17.72 14.71
N ILE A 98 3.85 -17.81 16.02
CA ILE A 98 2.56 -17.53 16.67
C ILE A 98 2.33 -16.02 16.68
N GLY A 99 1.13 -15.58 16.25
CA GLY A 99 0.77 -14.17 16.16
C GLY A 99 1.52 -13.44 15.05
N ARG A 100 1.92 -14.15 14.01
CA ARG A 100 2.59 -13.66 12.79
C ARG A 100 1.83 -12.57 12.08
N GLU A 101 0.53 -12.54 12.20
CA GLU A 101 -0.35 -11.53 11.60
C GLU A 101 -0.25 -10.16 12.29
N LEU A 102 0.31 -10.12 13.50
CA LEU A 102 0.45 -8.93 14.34
C LEU A 102 1.86 -8.31 14.29
N THR A 103 2.76 -8.89 13.50
CA THR A 103 4.19 -8.53 13.55
C THR A 103 4.41 -7.09 13.09
N LEU A 104 3.84 -6.68 11.96
CA LEU A 104 3.95 -5.31 11.46
C LEU A 104 3.27 -4.30 12.40
N LYS A 105 2.10 -4.63 12.97
CA LYS A 105 1.42 -3.76 13.96
C LYS A 105 2.29 -3.49 15.18
N ARG A 106 2.99 -4.52 15.67
CA ARG A 106 3.92 -4.37 16.80
C ARG A 106 5.13 -3.51 16.42
N ALA A 107 5.68 -3.74 15.23
CA ALA A 107 6.81 -2.98 14.71
C ALA A 107 6.49 -1.48 14.59
N LEU A 108 5.39 -1.12 13.96
CA LEU A 108 5.00 0.28 13.74
C LEU A 108 4.67 1.04 15.03
N ARG A 109 4.31 0.36 16.12
CA ARG A 109 4.10 1.00 17.44
C ARG A 109 5.34 1.75 17.94
N ALA A 110 6.54 1.30 17.57
CA ALA A 110 7.79 1.91 18.03
C ALA A 110 8.06 3.29 17.43
N VAL A 111 7.38 3.64 16.34
CA VAL A 111 7.56 4.89 15.59
C VAL A 111 6.27 5.70 15.45
N LYS A 112 5.19 5.25 16.11
CA LYS A 112 3.85 5.82 16.01
C LYS A 112 3.77 7.31 16.33
N ASP A 113 4.58 7.81 17.25
CA ASP A 113 4.53 9.20 17.70
C ASP A 113 5.41 10.14 16.87
N ASP A 114 6.16 9.60 15.90
CA ASP A 114 7.10 10.37 15.08
C ASP A 114 6.46 10.88 13.79
N TYR A 115 5.34 10.29 13.36
CA TYR A 115 4.68 10.57 12.08
C TYR A 115 3.20 10.95 12.25
N ASP A 116 2.70 11.76 11.30
CA ASP A 116 1.29 12.12 11.21
C ASP A 116 0.48 11.09 10.42
N LEU A 117 1.13 10.32 9.53
CA LEU A 117 0.50 9.33 8.65
C LEU A 117 1.49 8.20 8.31
N VAL A 118 1.00 6.98 8.20
CA VAL A 118 1.72 5.85 7.58
C VAL A 118 0.99 5.37 6.34
N LEU A 119 1.71 5.20 5.24
CA LEU A 119 1.22 4.59 4.00
C LEU A 119 1.96 3.28 3.76
N ILE A 120 1.22 2.19 3.52
CA ILE A 120 1.78 0.86 3.29
C ILE A 120 1.47 0.43 1.86
N ASP A 121 2.51 0.17 1.05
CA ASP A 121 2.38 -0.47 -0.25
C ASP A 121 2.41 -1.99 -0.09
N CYS A 122 1.29 -2.65 -0.42
CA CYS A 122 1.15 -4.09 -0.27
C CYS A 122 1.60 -4.84 -1.52
N PRO A 123 2.10 -6.09 -1.39
CA PRO A 123 2.38 -6.93 -2.53
C PRO A 123 1.09 -7.24 -3.33
N PRO A 124 1.21 -7.71 -4.59
CA PRO A 124 0.05 -8.05 -5.41
C PRO A 124 -0.70 -9.30 -4.95
N ALA A 125 -0.12 -10.05 -4.00
CA ALA A 125 -0.74 -11.24 -3.43
C ALA A 125 -1.51 -10.91 -2.16
N LEU A 126 -2.69 -11.50 -1.98
CA LEU A 126 -3.50 -11.37 -0.75
C LEU A 126 -3.02 -12.38 0.32
N GLY A 127 -1.70 -12.43 0.58
CA GLY A 127 -1.02 -13.33 1.49
C GLY A 127 -0.78 -12.76 2.88
N LEU A 128 0.17 -13.38 3.61
CA LEU A 128 0.50 -13.02 4.99
C LEU A 128 0.98 -11.58 5.16
N LEU A 129 1.77 -11.06 4.21
CA LEU A 129 2.22 -9.67 4.24
C LEU A 129 1.04 -8.69 4.12
N THR A 130 0.09 -8.95 3.19
CA THR A 130 -1.12 -8.14 3.05
C THR A 130 -1.98 -8.19 4.32
N VAL A 131 -2.12 -9.37 4.95
CA VAL A 131 -2.82 -9.48 6.25
C VAL A 131 -2.12 -8.67 7.32
N ASN A 132 -0.78 -8.70 7.40
CA ASN A 132 -0.02 -7.85 8.32
C ASN A 132 -0.27 -6.36 8.10
N ALA A 133 -0.33 -5.90 6.84
CA ALA A 133 -0.66 -4.53 6.51
C ALA A 133 -2.06 -4.15 7.00
N LEU A 134 -3.08 -4.99 6.73
CA LEU A 134 -4.46 -4.75 7.16
C LEU A 134 -4.62 -4.74 8.68
N VAL A 135 -3.91 -5.63 9.37
CA VAL A 135 -3.93 -5.69 10.83
C VAL A 135 -3.24 -4.48 11.47
N ALA A 136 -2.25 -3.91 10.80
CA ALA A 136 -1.53 -2.71 11.26
C ALA A 136 -2.24 -1.40 10.91
N SER A 137 -3.29 -1.43 10.08
CA SER A 137 -3.93 -0.24 9.51
C SER A 137 -5.30 0.07 10.12
N GLU A 138 -5.68 1.34 10.14
CA GLU A 138 -7.04 1.82 10.38
C GLU A 138 -7.85 1.85 9.07
N TRP A 139 -7.17 2.01 7.93
CA TRP A 139 -7.83 2.15 6.63
C TRP A 139 -7.23 1.24 5.57
N ALA A 140 -8.09 0.70 4.71
CA ALA A 140 -7.70 -0.05 3.52
C ALA A 140 -8.20 0.66 2.26
N LEU A 141 -7.28 0.99 1.34
CA LEU A 141 -7.56 1.58 0.04
C LEU A 141 -7.32 0.53 -1.04
N LEU A 142 -8.32 0.29 -1.89
CA LEU A 142 -8.18 -0.63 -3.01
C LEU A 142 -7.78 0.11 -4.28
N SER A 143 -6.73 -0.38 -4.93
CA SER A 143 -6.30 0.06 -6.26
C SER A 143 -6.76 -0.94 -7.30
N ALA A 144 -7.51 -0.49 -8.30
CA ALA A 144 -8.00 -1.32 -9.38
C ALA A 144 -7.71 -0.67 -10.75
N GLU A 145 -7.44 -1.49 -11.75
CA GLU A 145 -7.35 -1.06 -13.14
C GLU A 145 -8.74 -1.12 -13.79
N ALA A 146 -9.09 -0.14 -14.64
CA ALA A 146 -10.40 -0.09 -15.31
C ALA A 146 -10.52 -1.15 -16.43
N GLN A 147 -10.53 -2.43 -16.05
CA GLN A 147 -10.61 -3.60 -16.94
C GLN A 147 -11.79 -4.51 -16.58
N TYR A 148 -12.11 -5.43 -17.50
CA TYR A 148 -13.25 -6.37 -17.38
C TYR A 148 -13.29 -7.14 -16.04
N PHE A 149 -12.13 -7.56 -15.52
CA PHE A 149 -12.05 -8.31 -14.25
C PHE A 149 -11.89 -7.42 -13.01
N ALA A 150 -12.04 -6.10 -13.13
CA ALA A 150 -11.87 -5.18 -11.99
C ALA A 150 -12.83 -5.51 -10.85
N MET A 151 -14.10 -5.81 -11.15
CA MET A 151 -15.11 -6.19 -10.16
C MET A 151 -14.67 -7.38 -9.31
N GLN A 152 -14.30 -8.48 -9.97
CA GLN A 152 -13.88 -9.70 -9.28
C GLN A 152 -12.65 -9.45 -8.39
N GLY A 153 -11.67 -8.68 -8.88
CA GLY A 153 -10.47 -8.34 -8.11
C GLY A 153 -10.78 -7.52 -6.86
N VAL A 154 -11.70 -6.55 -6.98
CA VAL A 154 -12.15 -5.73 -5.84
C VAL A 154 -12.92 -6.59 -4.83
N GLU A 155 -13.86 -7.45 -5.27
CA GLU A 155 -14.62 -8.34 -4.38
C GLU A 155 -13.72 -9.30 -3.60
N GLN A 156 -12.69 -9.88 -4.25
CA GLN A 156 -11.75 -10.77 -3.58
C GLN A 156 -10.90 -10.03 -2.54
N ALA A 157 -10.45 -8.82 -2.85
CA ALA A 157 -9.71 -8.00 -1.90
C ALA A 157 -10.59 -7.57 -0.72
N LEU A 158 -11.85 -7.23 -0.97
CA LEU A 158 -12.84 -6.94 0.09
C LEU A 158 -13.06 -8.13 1.00
N GLY A 159 -13.13 -9.35 0.47
CA GLY A 159 -13.26 -10.56 1.30
C GLY A 159 -12.10 -10.70 2.29
N VAL A 160 -10.87 -10.35 1.89
CA VAL A 160 -9.70 -10.37 2.79
C VAL A 160 -9.76 -9.25 3.83
N ILE A 161 -10.20 -8.04 3.44
CA ILE A 161 -10.40 -6.91 4.36
C ILE A 161 -11.44 -7.29 5.43
N GLU A 162 -12.58 -7.85 5.04
CA GLU A 162 -13.64 -8.27 5.96
C GLU A 162 -13.14 -9.35 6.92
N LEU A 163 -12.44 -10.37 6.41
CA LEU A 163 -11.86 -11.42 7.25
C LEU A 163 -10.86 -10.86 8.27
N ALA A 164 -9.99 -9.92 7.83
CA ALA A 164 -9.04 -9.24 8.73
C ALA A 164 -9.77 -8.40 9.79
N ARG A 165 -10.85 -7.70 9.40
CA ARG A 165 -11.68 -6.90 10.31
C ARG A 165 -12.37 -7.77 11.37
N GLU A 166 -13.01 -8.85 10.95
CA GLU A 166 -13.76 -9.72 11.84
C GLU A 166 -12.88 -10.48 12.83
N SER A 167 -11.70 -10.92 12.39
CA SER A 167 -10.87 -11.84 13.15
C SER A 167 -9.71 -11.19 13.90
N LEU A 168 -9.15 -10.08 13.39
CA LEU A 168 -7.85 -9.57 13.85
C LEU A 168 -7.82 -8.06 14.14
N ASN A 169 -8.60 -7.25 13.41
CA ASN A 169 -8.57 -5.79 13.53
C ASN A 169 -9.97 -5.17 13.37
N PRO A 170 -10.81 -5.18 14.42
CA PRO A 170 -12.19 -4.69 14.35
C PRO A 170 -12.31 -3.20 13.97
N ASP A 171 -11.26 -2.42 14.16
CA ASP A 171 -11.20 -1.00 13.85
C ASP A 171 -10.88 -0.71 12.38
N LEU A 172 -10.51 -1.74 11.59
CA LEU A 172 -10.19 -1.59 10.18
C LEU A 172 -11.42 -1.15 9.38
N GLN A 173 -11.26 -0.07 8.63
CA GLN A 173 -12.30 0.47 7.76
C GLN A 173 -11.87 0.41 6.29
N TRP A 174 -12.79 0.07 5.43
CA TRP A 174 -12.60 0.19 4.01
C TRP A 174 -12.81 1.63 3.56
N LEU A 175 -11.75 2.28 3.05
CA LEU A 175 -11.77 3.66 2.57
C LEU A 175 -12.51 3.79 1.25
N GLY A 176 -12.21 2.90 0.30
CA GLY A 176 -12.84 2.90 -1.02
C GLY A 176 -11.95 2.25 -2.08
N VAL A 177 -12.36 2.44 -3.34
CA VAL A 177 -11.65 1.97 -4.55
C VAL A 177 -11.22 3.17 -5.38
N ILE A 178 -9.93 3.24 -5.73
CA ILE A 178 -9.41 4.15 -6.74
C ILE A 178 -9.17 3.40 -8.06
N LEU A 179 -9.66 3.96 -9.16
CA LEU A 179 -9.38 3.42 -10.49
C LEU A 179 -8.14 4.07 -11.09
N ASN A 180 -7.18 3.24 -11.40
CA ASN A 180 -5.93 3.59 -12.04
C ASN A 180 -5.90 3.13 -13.51
N ILE A 181 -4.95 3.69 -14.27
CA ILE A 181 -4.64 3.32 -15.65
C ILE A 181 -5.89 3.42 -16.52
N THR A 182 -6.68 4.47 -16.30
CA THR A 182 -7.94 4.66 -17.00
C THR A 182 -7.74 5.39 -18.32
N ASP A 183 -8.38 4.91 -19.39
CA ASP A 183 -8.64 5.70 -20.59
C ASP A 183 -10.16 5.81 -20.81
N MET A 184 -10.75 6.85 -20.24
CA MET A 184 -12.19 7.07 -20.29
C MET A 184 -12.74 7.37 -21.71
N ARG A 185 -11.87 7.49 -22.73
CA ARG A 185 -12.27 7.55 -24.14
C ARG A 185 -12.69 6.18 -24.65
N THR A 186 -12.17 5.11 -24.04
CA THR A 186 -12.52 3.74 -24.42
C THR A 186 -13.87 3.32 -23.83
N ARG A 187 -14.60 2.52 -24.56
CA ARG A 187 -15.86 1.92 -24.09
C ARG A 187 -15.62 1.02 -22.87
N HIS A 188 -14.56 0.23 -22.87
CA HIS A 188 -14.20 -0.70 -21.81
C HIS A 188 -13.99 -0.01 -20.46
N SER A 189 -13.21 1.09 -20.42
CA SER A 189 -12.97 1.82 -19.17
C SER A 189 -14.25 2.46 -18.62
N ARG A 190 -15.11 2.98 -19.51
CA ARG A 190 -16.41 3.54 -19.08
C ARG A 190 -17.32 2.46 -18.50
N GLU A 191 -17.48 1.32 -19.18
CA GLU A 191 -18.31 0.21 -18.71
C GLU A 191 -17.81 -0.35 -17.36
N ALA A 192 -16.48 -0.49 -17.20
CA ALA A 192 -15.89 -0.90 -15.94
C ALA A 192 -16.17 0.10 -14.81
N PHE A 193 -16.01 1.41 -15.09
CA PHE A 193 -16.32 2.46 -14.11
C PHE A 193 -17.79 2.45 -13.72
N GLU A 194 -18.72 2.42 -14.70
CA GLU A 194 -20.15 2.40 -14.44
C GLU A 194 -20.59 1.17 -13.64
N SER A 195 -20.04 -0.01 -13.98
CA SER A 195 -20.32 -1.25 -13.25
C SER A 195 -19.85 -1.19 -11.80
N LEU A 196 -18.61 -0.70 -11.56
CA LEU A 196 -18.07 -0.53 -10.21
C LEU A 196 -18.84 0.53 -9.43
N ARG A 197 -19.25 1.64 -10.09
CA ARG A 197 -20.07 2.70 -9.47
C ARG A 197 -21.44 2.18 -9.07
N ALA A 198 -22.08 1.39 -9.92
CA ALA A 198 -23.38 0.80 -9.63
C ALA A 198 -23.32 -0.17 -8.44
N HIS A 199 -22.19 -0.87 -8.26
CA HIS A 199 -22.01 -1.88 -7.20
C HIS A 199 -21.53 -1.28 -5.89
N PHE A 200 -20.52 -0.38 -5.92
CA PHE A 200 -19.85 0.15 -4.72
C PHE A 200 -20.29 1.56 -4.33
N GLY A 201 -21.08 2.24 -5.17
CA GLY A 201 -21.61 3.58 -4.87
C GLY A 201 -20.52 4.59 -4.54
N GLU A 202 -20.67 5.25 -3.39
CA GLU A 202 -19.76 6.28 -2.89
C GLU A 202 -18.37 5.74 -2.51
N LYS A 203 -18.23 4.42 -2.37
CA LYS A 203 -16.93 3.78 -2.11
C LYS A 203 -16.01 3.73 -3.34
N LEU A 204 -16.55 3.95 -4.55
CA LEU A 204 -15.71 4.21 -5.71
C LEU A 204 -15.41 5.72 -5.77
N PHE A 205 -14.13 6.09 -5.74
CA PHE A 205 -13.73 7.48 -5.88
C PHE A 205 -14.13 8.05 -7.25
N ASP A 206 -14.58 9.30 -7.29
CA ASP A 206 -14.90 10.00 -8.55
C ASP A 206 -13.65 10.30 -9.37
N THR A 207 -12.55 10.58 -8.68
CA THR A 207 -11.25 10.81 -9.30
C THR A 207 -10.66 9.49 -9.79
N THR A 208 -10.26 9.47 -11.05
CA THR A 208 -9.55 8.35 -11.67
C THR A 208 -8.14 8.78 -12.08
N VAL A 209 -7.17 7.87 -12.00
CA VAL A 209 -5.81 8.11 -12.47
C VAL A 209 -5.68 7.62 -13.91
N ARG A 210 -5.36 8.54 -14.83
CA ARG A 210 -5.27 8.23 -16.26
C ARG A 210 -4.00 7.43 -16.57
N ALA A 211 -4.10 6.56 -17.58
CA ALA A 211 -2.92 5.96 -18.17
C ALA A 211 -2.02 7.07 -18.77
N SER A 212 -0.77 7.11 -18.34
CA SER A 212 0.24 8.03 -18.86
C SER A 212 1.62 7.41 -18.77
N ILE A 213 2.43 7.60 -19.80
CA ILE A 213 3.83 7.19 -19.81
C ILE A 213 4.65 7.97 -18.78
N ALA A 214 4.21 9.18 -18.42
CA ALA A 214 4.85 10.03 -17.43
C ALA A 214 5.04 9.32 -16.06
N TYR A 215 4.13 8.41 -15.68
CA TYR A 215 4.30 7.64 -14.45
C TYR A 215 5.48 6.68 -14.50
N ALA A 216 5.69 6.02 -15.66
CA ALA A 216 6.85 5.13 -15.82
C ALA A 216 8.15 5.94 -15.84
N GLU A 217 8.17 7.03 -16.61
CA GLU A 217 9.34 7.90 -16.74
C GLU A 217 9.71 8.60 -15.41
N SER A 218 8.71 9.01 -14.62
CA SER A 218 8.93 9.59 -13.28
C SER A 218 9.49 8.54 -12.31
N ALA A 219 9.01 7.30 -12.38
CA ALA A 219 9.51 6.19 -11.57
C ALA A 219 10.97 5.85 -11.91
N GLU A 220 11.31 5.73 -13.21
CA GLU A 220 12.69 5.48 -13.68
C GLU A 220 13.69 6.55 -13.20
N ARG A 221 13.23 7.77 -12.96
CA ARG A 221 14.05 8.89 -12.48
C ARG A 221 13.95 9.12 -10.98
N ALA A 222 13.21 8.29 -10.26
CA ALA A 222 12.89 8.46 -8.84
C ALA A 222 12.32 9.87 -8.50
N VAL A 223 11.66 10.54 -9.47
CA VAL A 223 11.08 11.88 -9.32
C VAL A 223 9.58 11.78 -9.07
N SER A 224 9.03 12.66 -8.24
CA SER A 224 7.58 12.75 -8.04
C SER A 224 6.86 13.05 -9.35
N ILE A 225 5.77 12.34 -9.63
CA ILE A 225 4.89 12.67 -10.77
C ILE A 225 4.31 14.09 -10.70
N ILE A 226 4.28 14.68 -9.51
CA ILE A 226 3.78 16.04 -9.28
C ILE A 226 4.81 17.09 -9.77
N ASP A 227 6.09 16.72 -9.84
CA ASP A 227 7.19 17.56 -10.29
C ASP A 227 7.63 17.23 -11.71
N TYR A 228 7.11 16.16 -12.29
CA TYR A 228 7.42 15.67 -13.63
C TYR A 228 6.57 16.38 -14.70
#